data_4c8d2dd916680e5270915cf2194102aa
#
_entry.id   4c8d2dd916680e5270915cf2194102aa
#
_cell.length_a   1.000
_cell.length_b   1.000
_cell.length_c   1.000
_cell.angle_alpha   90.00
_cell.angle_beta   90.00
_cell.angle_gamma   90.00
#
_symmetry.space_group_name_H-M   'P 1'
#
loop_
_entity.id
_entity.type
_entity.pdbx_description
1 polymer ?
#
loop_
_entity_poly.entity_id
_entity_poly.type
_entity_poly.pdbx_seq_one_letter_code
_entity_poly.pdbx_strand_id
1 'polypeptide(L)'
;MDFALPPEIEKLRLEAEEVAEQAAAGLPILEDSWINAHDRAFSQELGRRGWLGMTWPEEYGGHGRTALERFIVTEALIAAGAPIAATWFCDRQMGPALLAFGTEEQKRRFLPDMVAGNAAWCIGMSEPDSGSDLASLRTRAVEDGDSFVVNGQKVWTSFAAMADWCYLICRTDTGDKPHQGISELIVDMKTPGIEVRPITDMTGNRHFCEVLFDDVVVPASNLVGERGGSWKQTMSQLEHERGGIDRLLSNRALYRDTLPRADMSDPLVRQEVAALESFYRIGRLLVLREVLGQAPKGFSAAAKAACTSFEQRVAGFCAQVVGPEAMLWNRVSRGVCYGPAYTIMGGTNNVLKNIVGERILGLPR
;
A
#
# COMPACT_ATOMS: atom_id res chain seq x y z
N MET A 1 -24.64 -14.86 -16.80
CA MET A 1 -23.36 -14.83 -16.07
C MET A 1 -23.73 -14.64 -14.59
N ASP A 2 -23.39 -15.59 -13.75
CA ASP A 2 -23.68 -15.50 -12.32
C ASP A 2 -22.48 -14.83 -11.61
N PHE A 3 -22.75 -13.76 -10.87
CA PHE A 3 -21.74 -13.03 -10.07
C PHE A 3 -21.90 -13.27 -8.57
N ALA A 4 -22.76 -14.24 -8.19
CA ALA A 4 -22.91 -14.63 -6.78
C ALA A 4 -21.61 -15.24 -6.26
N LEU A 5 -21.25 -14.88 -5.04
CA LEU A 5 -20.13 -15.52 -4.36
C LEU A 5 -20.55 -16.94 -3.89
N PRO A 6 -19.63 -17.90 -3.88
CA PRO A 6 -19.87 -19.18 -3.21
C PRO A 6 -20.28 -18.97 -1.74
N PRO A 7 -21.15 -19.82 -1.18
CA PRO A 7 -21.67 -19.62 0.18
C PRO A 7 -20.58 -19.47 1.27
N GLU A 8 -19.47 -20.18 1.15
CA GLU A 8 -18.33 -20.10 2.06
C GLU A 8 -17.61 -18.75 1.96
N ILE A 9 -17.51 -18.20 0.75
CA ILE A 9 -16.90 -16.88 0.52
C ILE A 9 -17.84 -15.77 1.01
N GLU A 10 -19.15 -15.93 0.80
CA GLU A 10 -20.15 -15.00 1.33
C GLU A 10 -20.16 -14.98 2.86
N LYS A 11 -20.03 -16.13 3.51
CA LYS A 11 -19.88 -16.20 4.97
C LYS A 11 -18.62 -15.46 5.44
N LEU A 12 -17.49 -15.68 4.77
CA LEU A 12 -16.23 -14.99 5.07
C LEU A 12 -16.36 -13.47 4.89
N ARG A 13 -17.08 -13.03 3.85
CA ARG A 13 -17.36 -11.60 3.61
C ARG A 13 -18.11 -10.97 4.78
N LEU A 14 -19.21 -11.60 5.21
CA LEU A 14 -20.02 -11.10 6.32
C LEU A 14 -19.23 -11.04 7.64
N GLU A 15 -18.45 -12.08 7.93
CA GLU A 15 -17.57 -12.10 9.10
C GLU A 15 -16.52 -10.96 9.03
N ALA A 16 -15.89 -10.76 7.87
CA ALA A 16 -14.90 -9.72 7.69
C ALA A 16 -15.49 -8.32 7.82
N GLU A 17 -16.70 -8.09 7.30
CA GLU A 17 -17.42 -6.82 7.44
C GLU A 17 -17.73 -6.52 8.92
N GLU A 18 -18.25 -7.49 9.68
CA GLU A 18 -18.54 -7.32 11.11
C GLU A 18 -17.28 -6.95 11.90
N VAL A 19 -16.19 -7.69 11.71
CA VAL A 19 -14.91 -7.43 12.39
C VAL A 19 -14.33 -6.07 12.00
N ALA A 20 -14.41 -5.71 10.72
CA ALA A 20 -13.92 -4.44 10.22
C ALA A 20 -14.72 -3.24 10.80
N GLU A 21 -16.04 -3.34 10.85
CA GLU A 21 -16.90 -2.32 11.43
C GLU A 21 -16.64 -2.14 12.93
N GLN A 22 -16.47 -3.24 13.68
CA GLN A 22 -16.11 -3.19 15.10
C GLN A 22 -14.75 -2.51 15.30
N ALA A 23 -13.75 -2.83 14.49
CA ALA A 23 -12.42 -2.23 14.58
C ALA A 23 -12.39 -0.74 14.20
N ALA A 24 -13.26 -0.32 13.27
CA ALA A 24 -13.40 1.06 12.84
C ALA A 24 -14.24 1.91 13.80
N ALA A 25 -15.03 1.27 14.66
CA ALA A 25 -15.92 1.96 15.59
C ALA A 25 -15.14 2.88 16.54
N GLY A 26 -15.51 4.15 16.57
CA GLY A 26 -14.87 5.16 17.43
C GLY A 26 -13.57 5.77 16.88
N LEU A 27 -13.09 5.34 15.73
CA LEU A 27 -11.98 6.01 15.05
C LEU A 27 -12.46 7.37 14.50
N PRO A 28 -11.67 8.43 14.68
CA PRO A 28 -12.08 9.78 14.24
C PRO A 28 -11.99 9.95 12.71
N ILE A 29 -11.20 9.11 12.05
CA ILE A 29 -10.93 9.14 10.61
C ILE A 29 -10.89 7.71 10.12
N LEU A 30 -11.67 7.42 9.11
CA LEU A 30 -11.76 6.10 8.48
C LEU A 30 -11.14 6.10 7.06
N GLU A 31 -11.02 7.28 6.47
CA GLU A 31 -10.41 7.46 5.16
C GLU A 31 -8.91 7.13 5.23
N ASP A 32 -8.44 6.38 4.26
CA ASP A 32 -7.02 5.99 4.14
C ASP A 32 -6.44 5.25 5.35
N SER A 33 -7.28 4.61 6.17
CA SER A 33 -6.84 3.84 7.33
C SER A 33 -5.80 2.77 6.99
N TRP A 34 -5.83 2.25 5.77
CA TRP A 34 -4.85 1.30 5.25
C TRP A 34 -3.42 1.90 5.10
N ILE A 35 -3.28 3.23 5.18
CA ILE A 35 -1.99 3.93 5.09
C ILE A 35 -1.72 4.89 6.25
N ASN A 36 -2.72 5.25 7.05
CA ASN A 36 -2.55 6.25 8.11
C ASN A 36 -2.99 5.80 9.49
N ALA A 37 -3.57 4.60 9.63
CA ALA A 37 -4.00 4.07 10.91
C ALA A 37 -3.46 2.65 11.15
N HIS A 38 -2.87 2.46 12.32
CA HIS A 38 -2.34 1.16 12.76
C HIS A 38 -2.72 0.91 14.22
N ASP A 39 -3.21 -0.28 14.49
CA ASP A 39 -3.44 -0.81 15.81
C ASP A 39 -2.79 -2.21 15.93
N ARG A 40 -1.84 -2.35 16.86
CA ARG A 40 -1.10 -3.61 17.04
C ARG A 40 -2.00 -4.73 17.57
N ALA A 41 -2.92 -4.42 18.47
CA ALA A 41 -3.83 -5.42 19.01
C ALA A 41 -4.78 -5.94 17.92
N PHE A 42 -5.27 -5.04 17.07
CA PHE A 42 -6.08 -5.41 15.91
C PHE A 42 -5.27 -6.21 14.89
N SER A 43 -4.02 -5.83 14.64
CA SER A 43 -3.12 -6.61 13.76
C SER A 43 -2.95 -8.05 14.25
N GLN A 44 -2.75 -8.24 15.57
CA GLN A 44 -2.66 -9.57 16.18
C GLN A 44 -3.99 -10.33 16.12
N GLU A 45 -5.13 -9.64 16.20
CA GLU A 45 -6.45 -10.25 15.98
C GLU A 45 -6.59 -10.77 14.55
N LEU A 46 -6.16 -10.00 13.55
CA LEU A 46 -6.13 -10.47 12.16
C LEU A 46 -5.23 -11.69 12.00
N GLY A 47 -4.07 -11.72 12.65
CA GLY A 47 -3.17 -12.89 12.70
C GLY A 47 -3.87 -14.12 13.28
N ARG A 48 -4.53 -13.99 14.45
CA ARG A 48 -5.27 -15.10 15.09
C ARG A 48 -6.42 -15.65 14.24
N ARG A 49 -7.05 -14.80 13.41
CA ARG A 49 -8.09 -15.22 12.47
C ARG A 49 -7.53 -15.86 11.20
N GLY A 50 -6.22 -15.86 11.03
CA GLY A 50 -5.58 -16.30 9.79
C GLY A 50 -5.88 -15.39 8.60
N TRP A 51 -5.98 -14.08 8.83
CA TRP A 51 -6.26 -13.07 7.81
C TRP A 51 -5.02 -12.27 7.39
N LEU A 52 -3.86 -12.60 7.93
CA LEU A 52 -2.55 -12.15 7.46
C LEU A 52 -1.80 -13.33 6.84
N GLY A 53 -1.08 -13.09 5.76
CA GLY A 53 -0.40 -14.16 5.04
C GLY A 53 -1.37 -15.23 4.48
N MET A 54 -2.60 -14.85 4.15
CA MET A 54 -3.66 -15.79 3.73
C MET A 54 -3.23 -16.69 2.57
N THR A 55 -2.51 -16.13 1.60
CA THR A 55 -2.07 -16.86 0.39
C THR A 55 -0.66 -17.43 0.50
N TRP A 56 0.02 -17.24 1.65
CA TRP A 56 1.40 -17.68 1.82
C TRP A 56 1.48 -19.15 2.19
N PRO A 57 2.64 -19.80 1.91
CA PRO A 57 2.87 -21.20 2.29
C PRO A 57 2.78 -21.41 3.80
N GLU A 58 2.19 -22.56 4.20
CA GLU A 58 2.02 -22.95 5.61
C GLU A 58 3.36 -23.14 6.33
N GLU A 59 4.40 -23.56 5.64
CA GLU A 59 5.74 -23.77 6.20
C GLU A 59 6.39 -22.50 6.78
N TYR A 60 5.89 -21.31 6.39
CA TYR A 60 6.31 -20.00 6.93
C TYR A 60 5.22 -19.35 7.80
N GLY A 61 4.22 -20.13 8.24
CA GLY A 61 3.10 -19.64 9.05
C GLY A 61 1.92 -19.09 8.24
N GLY A 62 1.98 -19.11 6.91
CA GLY A 62 0.86 -18.73 6.05
C GLY A 62 -0.29 -19.74 6.09
N HIS A 63 -1.34 -19.48 5.34
CA HIS A 63 -2.59 -20.25 5.43
C HIS A 63 -2.98 -20.94 4.12
N GLY A 64 -2.22 -20.80 3.04
CA GLY A 64 -2.49 -21.47 1.76
C GLY A 64 -3.87 -21.19 1.17
N ARG A 65 -4.54 -20.09 1.59
CA ARG A 65 -5.87 -19.72 1.12
C ARG A 65 -5.82 -19.12 -0.29
N THR A 66 -6.98 -19.02 -0.90
CA THR A 66 -7.11 -18.47 -2.25
C THR A 66 -6.94 -16.93 -2.29
N ALA A 67 -6.55 -16.42 -3.45
CA ALA A 67 -6.48 -14.98 -3.69
C ALA A 67 -7.86 -14.30 -3.57
N LEU A 68 -8.95 -15.03 -3.88
CA LEU A 68 -10.32 -14.53 -3.72
C LEU A 68 -10.67 -14.33 -2.24
N GLU A 69 -10.36 -15.30 -1.37
CA GLU A 69 -10.60 -15.16 0.09
C GLU A 69 -9.84 -13.96 0.66
N ARG A 70 -8.55 -13.82 0.30
CA ARG A 70 -7.74 -12.66 0.70
C ARG A 70 -8.35 -11.34 0.21
N PHE A 71 -8.79 -11.30 -1.05
CA PHE A 71 -9.42 -10.12 -1.64
C PHE A 71 -10.66 -9.70 -0.84
N ILE A 72 -11.56 -10.65 -0.52
CA ILE A 72 -12.81 -10.39 0.19
C ILE A 72 -12.56 -9.82 1.59
N VAL A 73 -11.62 -10.41 2.34
CA VAL A 73 -11.25 -9.90 3.67
C VAL A 73 -10.67 -8.51 3.57
N THR A 74 -9.73 -8.29 2.66
CA THR A 74 -9.09 -6.98 2.47
C THR A 74 -10.08 -5.91 2.04
N GLU A 75 -10.99 -6.24 1.13
CA GLU A 75 -12.06 -5.35 0.66
C GLU A 75 -12.92 -4.86 1.84
N ALA A 76 -13.35 -5.77 2.71
CA ALA A 76 -14.15 -5.44 3.89
C ALA A 76 -13.38 -4.53 4.87
N LEU A 77 -12.14 -4.89 5.20
CA LEU A 77 -11.30 -4.12 6.12
C LEU A 77 -11.07 -2.67 5.63
N ILE A 78 -10.77 -2.49 4.35
CA ILE A 78 -10.51 -1.16 3.77
C ILE A 78 -11.79 -0.36 3.64
N ALA A 79 -12.89 -0.96 3.18
CA ALA A 79 -14.17 -0.28 3.00
C ALA A 79 -14.74 0.26 4.31
N ALA A 80 -14.54 -0.42 5.43
CA ALA A 80 -14.94 0.02 6.75
C ALA A 80 -14.00 1.07 7.35
N GLY A 81 -12.76 1.15 6.88
CA GLY A 81 -11.73 2.01 7.45
C GLY A 81 -10.99 1.39 8.64
N ALA A 82 -10.82 0.08 8.67
CA ALA A 82 -10.09 -0.61 9.73
C ALA A 82 -8.59 -0.23 9.77
N PRO A 83 -7.95 -0.15 10.97
CA PRO A 83 -6.58 0.36 11.13
C PRO A 83 -5.52 -0.70 10.79
N ILE A 84 -5.34 -1.00 9.50
CA ILE A 84 -4.50 -2.11 9.02
C ILE A 84 -3.14 -1.69 8.47
N ALA A 85 -2.77 -0.42 8.48
CA ALA A 85 -1.69 0.12 7.68
C ALA A 85 -0.37 -0.67 7.75
N ALA A 86 0.20 -0.89 8.92
CA ALA A 86 1.50 -1.56 9.03
C ALA A 86 1.46 -3.04 8.60
N THR A 87 0.38 -3.76 8.91
CA THR A 87 0.17 -5.14 8.48
C THR A 87 -0.16 -5.23 6.99
N TRP A 88 -0.82 -4.22 6.44
CA TRP A 88 -1.11 -4.15 5.02
C TRP A 88 0.17 -4.06 4.18
N PHE A 89 1.16 -3.26 4.62
CA PHE A 89 2.47 -3.22 3.96
C PHE A 89 3.17 -4.59 4.00
N CYS A 90 3.13 -5.27 5.15
CA CYS A 90 3.68 -6.63 5.29
C CYS A 90 3.02 -7.60 4.31
N ASP A 91 1.69 -7.70 4.33
CA ASP A 91 0.92 -8.68 3.57
C ASP A 91 0.93 -8.42 2.06
N ARG A 92 1.00 -7.14 1.65
CA ARG A 92 0.95 -6.75 0.23
C ARG A 92 2.30 -6.74 -0.46
N GLN A 93 3.37 -6.34 0.22
CA GLN A 93 4.66 -6.06 -0.40
C GLN A 93 5.83 -6.86 0.20
N MET A 94 6.12 -6.70 1.50
CA MET A 94 7.33 -7.26 2.10
C MET A 94 7.31 -8.78 2.16
N GLY A 95 6.21 -9.37 2.58
CA GLY A 95 6.06 -10.82 2.63
C GLY A 95 6.17 -11.48 1.26
N PRO A 96 5.42 -11.04 0.24
CA PRO A 96 5.59 -11.52 -1.14
C PRO A 96 7.01 -11.35 -1.68
N ALA A 97 7.69 -10.23 -1.36
CA ALA A 97 9.08 -10.02 -1.77
C ALA A 97 10.03 -11.03 -1.11
N LEU A 98 9.88 -11.27 0.20
CA LEU A 98 10.66 -12.26 0.92
C LEU A 98 10.38 -13.69 0.44
N LEU A 99 9.14 -14.04 0.15
CA LEU A 99 8.77 -15.34 -0.41
C LEU A 99 9.43 -15.58 -1.77
N ALA A 100 9.51 -14.54 -2.61
CA ALA A 100 10.06 -14.65 -3.96
C ALA A 100 11.60 -14.60 -3.99
N PHE A 101 12.22 -13.79 -3.14
CA PHE A 101 13.64 -13.44 -3.27
C PHE A 101 14.46 -13.65 -2.00
N GLY A 102 13.82 -13.82 -0.83
CA GLY A 102 14.50 -14.04 0.44
C GLY A 102 15.14 -15.42 0.54
N THR A 103 16.19 -15.52 1.35
CA THR A 103 16.77 -16.83 1.73
C THR A 103 15.83 -17.60 2.65
N GLU A 104 16.03 -18.90 2.80
CA GLU A 104 15.25 -19.73 3.73
C GLU A 104 15.34 -19.24 5.17
N GLU A 105 16.52 -18.77 5.58
CA GLU A 105 16.73 -18.19 6.89
C GLU A 105 15.90 -16.91 7.09
N GLN A 106 15.89 -16.01 6.10
CA GLN A 106 15.09 -14.78 6.12
C GLN A 106 13.60 -15.09 6.17
N LYS A 107 13.11 -16.03 5.35
CA LYS A 107 11.70 -16.43 5.35
C LYS A 107 11.28 -16.96 6.72
N ARG A 108 12.04 -17.89 7.30
CA ARG A 108 11.75 -18.47 8.62
C ARG A 108 11.87 -17.46 9.76
N ARG A 109 12.72 -16.46 9.62
CA ARG A 109 12.92 -15.41 10.62
C ARG A 109 11.81 -14.37 10.61
N PHE A 110 11.37 -13.89 9.45
CA PHE A 110 10.54 -12.70 9.34
C PHE A 110 9.06 -12.99 9.06
N LEU A 111 8.74 -14.00 8.24
CA LEU A 111 7.37 -14.24 7.81
C LEU A 111 6.42 -14.64 8.96
N PRO A 112 6.81 -15.48 9.94
CA PRO A 112 5.91 -15.84 11.04
C PRO A 112 5.42 -14.63 11.85
N ASP A 113 6.29 -13.67 12.14
CA ASP A 113 5.91 -12.46 12.89
C ASP A 113 4.99 -11.53 12.06
N MET A 114 5.16 -11.48 10.73
CA MET A 114 4.23 -10.77 9.86
C MET A 114 2.84 -11.41 9.88
N VAL A 115 2.77 -12.74 9.79
CA VAL A 115 1.50 -13.50 9.83
C VAL A 115 0.82 -13.37 11.18
N ALA A 116 1.58 -13.36 12.26
CA ALA A 116 1.05 -13.19 13.62
C ALA A 116 0.59 -11.75 13.94
N GLY A 117 0.87 -10.77 13.04
CA GLY A 117 0.59 -9.35 13.28
C GLY A 117 1.49 -8.70 14.33
N ASN A 118 2.64 -9.30 14.63
CA ASN A 118 3.58 -8.84 15.65
C ASN A 118 4.60 -7.83 15.11
N ALA A 119 4.89 -7.84 13.80
CA ALA A 119 5.90 -7.00 13.18
C ALA A 119 5.26 -5.89 12.33
N ALA A 120 5.67 -4.66 12.56
CA ALA A 120 5.35 -3.50 11.72
C ALA A 120 6.54 -3.19 10.80
N TRP A 121 6.26 -2.97 9.51
CA TRP A 121 7.28 -2.71 8.50
C TRP A 121 7.02 -1.40 7.78
N CYS A 122 8.10 -0.72 7.43
CA CYS A 122 8.08 0.38 6.48
C CYS A 122 8.96 0.08 5.27
N ILE A 123 8.83 0.88 4.21
CA ILE A 123 9.64 0.76 3.00
C ILE A 123 10.41 2.06 2.74
N GLY A 124 11.73 1.99 2.75
CA GLY A 124 12.64 3.09 2.43
C GLY A 124 12.97 3.09 0.94
N MET A 125 12.17 3.76 0.12
CA MET A 125 12.31 3.76 -1.34
C MET A 125 12.69 5.14 -1.87
N SER A 126 11.79 6.11 -1.83
CA SER A 126 11.97 7.45 -2.40
C SER A 126 12.99 8.28 -1.61
N GLU A 127 13.68 9.18 -2.30
CA GLU A 127 14.59 10.17 -1.75
C GLU A 127 14.15 11.58 -2.15
N PRO A 128 14.65 12.65 -1.53
CA PRO A 128 14.25 14.02 -1.89
C PRO A 128 14.35 14.31 -3.39
N ASP A 129 15.40 13.80 -4.05
CA ASP A 129 15.64 14.02 -5.49
C ASP A 129 15.27 12.81 -6.36
N SER A 130 14.75 11.72 -5.78
CA SER A 130 14.51 10.45 -6.47
C SER A 130 13.18 9.82 -6.06
N GLY A 131 12.09 10.25 -6.68
CA GLY A 131 10.75 9.68 -6.54
C GLY A 131 10.38 8.83 -7.76
N SER A 132 9.82 9.45 -8.82
CA SER A 132 9.48 8.77 -10.08
C SER A 132 10.70 8.20 -10.78
N ASP A 133 11.84 8.88 -10.71
CA ASP A 133 13.14 8.37 -11.17
C ASP A 133 13.88 7.63 -10.04
N LEU A 134 13.30 6.49 -9.63
CA LEU A 134 13.87 5.67 -8.56
C LEU A 134 15.28 5.17 -8.90
N ALA A 135 15.61 4.99 -10.17
CA ALA A 135 16.93 4.54 -10.59
C ALA A 135 18.05 5.52 -10.22
N SER A 136 17.73 6.78 -9.93
CA SER A 136 18.70 7.81 -9.53
C SER A 136 18.98 7.88 -8.02
N LEU A 137 18.42 6.95 -7.23
CA LEU A 137 18.63 6.91 -5.77
C LEU A 137 20.12 6.90 -5.38
N ARG A 138 20.43 7.55 -4.24
CA ARG A 138 21.80 7.78 -3.76
C ARG A 138 22.11 7.18 -2.39
N THR A 139 21.12 6.79 -1.60
CA THR A 139 21.36 6.07 -0.33
C THR A 139 22.28 4.90 -0.60
N ARG A 140 23.46 4.89 0.04
CA ARG A 140 24.52 3.90 -0.19
C ARG A 140 24.60 2.91 0.95
N ALA A 141 24.92 1.66 0.59
CA ALA A 141 25.31 0.61 1.51
C ALA A 141 26.67 0.07 1.04
N VAL A 142 27.71 0.35 1.83
CA VAL A 142 29.09 -0.09 1.54
C VAL A 142 29.37 -1.33 2.36
N GLU A 143 29.88 -2.37 1.72
CA GLU A 143 30.26 -3.61 2.39
C GLU A 143 31.47 -3.38 3.31
N ASP A 144 31.37 -3.85 4.55
CA ASP A 144 32.42 -3.83 5.55
C ASP A 144 32.41 -5.17 6.32
N GLY A 145 33.25 -6.10 5.92
CA GLY A 145 33.29 -7.45 6.45
C GLY A 145 31.94 -8.18 6.27
N ASP A 146 31.32 -8.61 7.37
CA ASP A 146 30.05 -9.32 7.39
C ASP A 146 28.84 -8.39 7.48
N SER A 147 29.01 -7.10 7.15
CA SER A 147 27.98 -6.07 7.27
C SER A 147 28.01 -5.10 6.10
N PHE A 148 26.94 -4.30 6.00
CA PHE A 148 26.88 -3.09 5.18
C PHE A 148 26.81 -1.87 6.09
N VAL A 149 27.56 -0.82 5.78
CA VAL A 149 27.43 0.51 6.38
C VAL A 149 26.57 1.36 5.49
N VAL A 150 25.40 1.77 6.01
CA VAL A 150 24.38 2.49 5.24
C VAL A 150 24.42 3.97 5.58
N ASN A 151 24.49 4.80 4.52
CA ASN A 151 24.44 6.26 4.61
C ASN A 151 23.49 6.80 3.56
N GLY A 152 22.62 7.75 3.97
CA GLY A 152 21.69 8.40 3.06
C GLY A 152 20.41 8.86 3.73
N GLN A 153 19.40 9.13 2.88
CA GLN A 153 18.14 9.71 3.32
C GLN A 153 16.99 9.17 2.49
N LYS A 154 15.91 8.78 3.18
CA LYS A 154 14.64 8.40 2.55
C LYS A 154 13.54 9.39 2.95
N VAL A 155 12.57 9.58 2.07
CA VAL A 155 11.44 10.48 2.29
C VAL A 155 10.13 9.77 1.92
N TRP A 156 9.03 10.22 2.49
CA TRP A 156 7.69 9.62 2.33
C TRP A 156 7.62 8.17 2.81
N THR A 157 8.48 7.81 3.75
CA THR A 157 8.52 6.48 4.36
C THR A 157 7.36 6.34 5.36
N SER A 158 6.25 5.76 4.90
CA SER A 158 5.06 5.59 5.73
C SER A 158 5.36 4.73 6.95
N PHE A 159 4.89 5.15 8.12
CA PHE A 159 5.01 4.44 9.40
C PHE A 159 6.44 4.20 9.93
N ALA A 160 7.47 4.82 9.38
CA ALA A 160 8.83 4.60 9.87
C ALA A 160 8.98 4.87 11.37
N ALA A 161 8.21 5.82 11.94
CA ALA A 161 8.22 6.11 13.38
C ALA A 161 7.67 4.97 14.27
N MET A 162 6.95 4.00 13.70
CA MET A 162 6.32 2.89 14.42
C MET A 162 6.80 1.52 13.93
N ALA A 163 7.59 1.49 12.86
CA ALA A 163 8.07 0.26 12.25
C ALA A 163 9.15 -0.41 13.10
N ASP A 164 9.10 -1.74 13.18
CA ASP A 164 10.18 -2.55 13.75
C ASP A 164 11.28 -2.77 12.71
N TRP A 165 10.91 -2.88 11.42
CA TRP A 165 11.80 -3.18 10.31
C TRP A 165 11.58 -2.22 9.13
N CYS A 166 12.66 -1.87 8.43
CA CYS A 166 12.61 -1.16 7.17
C CYS A 166 13.10 -2.06 6.02
N TYR A 167 12.29 -2.18 4.99
CA TYR A 167 12.72 -2.74 3.71
C TYR A 167 13.36 -1.61 2.90
N LEU A 168 14.69 -1.56 2.90
CA LEU A 168 15.45 -0.44 2.36
C LEU A 168 15.97 -0.74 0.96
N ILE A 169 15.65 0.13 0.00
CA ILE A 169 16.21 0.11 -1.35
C ILE A 169 17.39 1.08 -1.40
N CYS A 170 18.57 0.56 -1.68
CA CYS A 170 19.81 1.32 -1.62
C CYS A 170 20.77 0.95 -2.76
N ARG A 171 21.89 1.64 -2.85
CA ARG A 171 22.94 1.41 -3.82
C ARG A 171 24.13 0.75 -3.17
N THR A 172 24.47 -0.45 -3.62
CA THR A 172 25.66 -1.21 -3.17
C THR A 172 26.81 -1.15 -4.16
N ASP A 173 26.50 -0.87 -5.44
CA ASP A 173 27.48 -0.89 -6.50
C ASP A 173 27.18 0.23 -7.51
N THR A 174 28.17 0.51 -8.37
CA THR A 174 28.05 1.36 -9.56
C THR A 174 27.97 0.47 -10.80
N GLY A 175 27.21 0.90 -11.81
CA GLY A 175 27.13 0.20 -13.07
C GLY A 175 26.97 1.18 -14.23
N ASP A 176 27.01 0.68 -15.47
CA ASP A 176 26.90 1.49 -16.69
C ASP A 176 25.50 2.12 -16.86
N LYS A 177 24.50 1.53 -16.21
CA LYS A 177 23.11 2.01 -16.26
C LYS A 177 22.63 2.41 -14.86
N PRO A 178 21.81 3.45 -14.72
CA PRO A 178 21.35 3.94 -13.41
C PRO A 178 20.69 2.90 -12.52
N HIS A 179 19.99 1.91 -13.08
CA HIS A 179 19.31 0.86 -12.35
C HIS A 179 20.21 -0.31 -11.90
N GLN A 180 21.46 -0.36 -12.36
CA GLN A 180 22.44 -1.35 -11.90
C GLN A 180 23.01 -0.93 -10.54
N GLY A 181 23.44 -1.91 -9.74
CA GLY A 181 24.02 -1.66 -8.42
C GLY A 181 22.98 -1.33 -7.33
N ILE A 182 21.69 -1.55 -7.58
CA ILE A 182 20.62 -1.38 -6.59
C ILE A 182 20.40 -2.70 -5.85
N SER A 183 20.33 -2.64 -4.54
CA SER A 183 20.11 -3.75 -3.61
C SER A 183 18.96 -3.44 -2.64
N GLU A 184 18.46 -4.48 -2.01
CA GLU A 184 17.40 -4.40 -0.98
C GLU A 184 17.92 -5.01 0.32
N LEU A 185 17.80 -4.25 1.42
CA LEU A 185 18.26 -4.64 2.75
C LEU A 185 17.11 -4.62 3.76
N ILE A 186 17.11 -5.56 4.68
CA ILE A 186 16.22 -5.53 5.86
C ILE A 186 16.98 -4.84 7.00
N VAL A 187 16.47 -3.70 7.44
CA VAL A 187 17.09 -2.87 8.47
C VAL A 187 16.24 -2.88 9.73
N ASP A 188 16.84 -3.20 10.88
CA ASP A 188 16.20 -3.02 12.18
C ASP A 188 16.12 -1.52 12.49
N MET A 189 14.91 -0.99 12.68
CA MET A 189 14.69 0.43 12.91
C MET A 189 15.22 0.94 14.25
N LYS A 190 15.68 0.03 15.13
CA LYS A 190 16.35 0.35 16.41
C LYS A 190 17.87 0.45 16.27
N THR A 191 18.42 0.20 15.07
CA THR A 191 19.87 0.28 14.85
C THR A 191 20.36 1.70 15.09
N PRO A 192 21.48 1.90 15.84
CA PRO A 192 22.08 3.21 16.01
C PRO A 192 22.40 3.88 14.67
N GLY A 193 22.27 5.21 14.61
CA GLY A 193 22.50 6.00 13.39
C GLY A 193 21.22 6.23 12.57
N ILE A 194 20.06 5.66 12.95
CA ILE A 194 18.78 5.93 12.30
C ILE A 194 18.08 7.08 13.03
N GLU A 195 17.73 8.12 12.28
CA GLU A 195 16.88 9.21 12.75
C GLU A 195 15.58 9.26 11.92
N VAL A 196 14.43 9.22 12.59
CA VAL A 196 13.12 9.29 11.96
C VAL A 196 12.45 10.62 12.28
N ARG A 197 12.11 11.38 11.24
CA ARG A 197 11.46 12.69 11.34
C ARG A 197 10.07 12.64 10.69
N PRO A 198 8.98 12.65 11.47
CA PRO A 198 7.64 12.68 10.90
C PRO A 198 7.36 13.96 10.12
N ILE A 199 6.76 13.81 8.96
CA ILE A 199 6.31 14.90 8.07
C ILE A 199 4.83 15.15 8.33
N THR A 200 4.46 16.40 8.62
CA THR A 200 3.06 16.79 8.72
C THR A 200 2.53 17.11 7.33
N ASP A 201 1.55 16.33 6.86
CA ASP A 201 0.89 16.54 5.58
C ASP A 201 -0.21 17.62 5.63
N MET A 202 -0.85 17.90 4.49
CA MET A 202 -1.92 18.90 4.38
C MET A 202 -3.16 18.56 5.24
N THR A 203 -3.30 17.31 5.67
CA THR A 203 -4.41 16.86 6.52
C THR A 203 -4.07 16.93 8.00
N GLY A 204 -2.85 17.34 8.35
CA GLY A 204 -2.34 17.33 9.71
C GLY A 204 -1.86 15.95 10.19
N ASN A 205 -1.94 14.91 9.36
CA ASN A 205 -1.41 13.59 9.67
C ASN A 205 0.12 13.58 9.63
N ARG A 206 0.72 12.64 10.38
CA ARG A 206 2.18 12.52 10.53
C ARG A 206 2.68 11.09 10.28
N HIS A 207 1.99 10.36 9.40
CA HIS A 207 2.35 8.97 9.08
C HIS A 207 3.50 8.87 8.08
N PHE A 208 3.72 9.89 7.25
CA PHE A 208 4.91 9.98 6.41
C PHE A 208 6.12 10.44 7.21
N CYS A 209 7.28 9.87 6.92
CA CYS A 209 8.52 10.21 7.59
C CYS A 209 9.64 10.45 6.58
N GLU A 210 10.56 11.32 6.97
CA GLU A 210 11.93 11.34 6.51
C GLU A 210 12.73 10.39 7.40
N VAL A 211 13.62 9.60 6.83
CA VAL A 211 14.50 8.66 7.55
C VAL A 211 15.93 8.93 7.10
N LEU A 212 16.76 9.29 8.05
CA LEU A 212 18.20 9.51 7.88
C LEU A 212 18.96 8.28 8.35
N PHE A 213 19.98 7.89 7.60
CA PHE A 213 20.90 6.81 7.91
C PHE A 213 22.30 7.41 7.96
N ASP A 214 22.95 7.34 9.14
CA ASP A 214 24.28 7.86 9.41
C ASP A 214 25.13 6.73 10.01
N ASP A 215 26.00 6.15 9.19
CA ASP A 215 26.84 4.99 9.50
C ASP A 215 26.07 3.80 10.12
N VAL A 216 24.87 3.52 9.59
CA VAL A 216 24.01 2.44 10.09
C VAL A 216 24.56 1.09 9.67
N VAL A 217 24.91 0.25 10.64
CA VAL A 217 25.49 -1.09 10.40
C VAL A 217 24.37 -2.12 10.25
N VAL A 218 24.30 -2.75 9.08
CA VAL A 218 23.29 -3.76 8.72
C VAL A 218 24.00 -5.09 8.41
N PRO A 219 23.66 -6.21 9.05
CA PRO A 219 24.27 -7.51 8.76
C PRO A 219 24.14 -7.89 7.28
N ALA A 220 25.18 -8.46 6.68
CA ALA A 220 25.17 -8.90 5.28
C ALA A 220 24.09 -9.97 5.02
N SER A 221 23.74 -10.77 6.03
CA SER A 221 22.63 -11.74 5.97
C SER A 221 21.24 -11.11 5.78
N ASN A 222 21.12 -9.80 5.96
CA ASN A 222 19.89 -9.05 5.73
C ASN A 222 19.73 -8.54 4.28
N LEU A 223 20.68 -8.86 3.37
CA LEU A 223 20.55 -8.60 1.93
C LEU A 223 19.50 -9.54 1.34
N VAL A 224 18.50 -8.99 0.67
CA VAL A 224 17.46 -9.76 0.00
C VAL A 224 17.80 -9.93 -1.48
N GLY A 225 17.92 -11.18 -1.93
CA GLY A 225 18.32 -11.51 -3.30
C GLY A 225 19.81 -11.29 -3.56
N GLU A 226 20.16 -10.89 -4.78
CA GLU A 226 21.54 -10.70 -5.21
C GLU A 226 21.99 -9.24 -5.07
N ARG A 227 23.23 -9.05 -4.59
CA ARG A 227 23.86 -7.72 -4.49
C ARG A 227 23.90 -7.02 -5.86
N GLY A 228 23.45 -5.80 -5.92
CA GLY A 228 23.41 -4.97 -7.13
C GLY A 228 22.37 -5.40 -8.18
N GLY A 229 21.64 -6.50 -7.92
CA GLY A 229 20.69 -7.12 -8.87
C GLY A 229 19.21 -6.84 -8.59
N SER A 230 18.86 -6.07 -7.56
CA SER A 230 17.49 -5.96 -7.04
C SER A 230 16.52 -5.17 -7.91
N TRP A 231 16.93 -4.55 -9.02
CA TRP A 231 16.01 -3.75 -9.85
C TRP A 231 14.75 -4.51 -10.28
N LYS A 232 14.89 -5.80 -10.67
CA LYS A 232 13.74 -6.62 -11.05
C LYS A 232 12.81 -6.90 -9.86
N GLN A 233 13.38 -7.09 -8.67
CA GLN A 233 12.66 -7.30 -7.40
C GLN A 233 11.83 -6.06 -7.07
N THR A 234 12.46 -4.88 -7.08
CA THR A 234 11.82 -3.59 -6.87
C THR A 234 10.68 -3.34 -7.85
N MET A 235 10.88 -3.66 -9.13
CA MET A 235 9.81 -3.51 -10.14
C MET A 235 8.64 -4.47 -9.88
N SER A 236 8.90 -5.70 -9.45
CA SER A 236 7.86 -6.67 -9.06
C SER A 236 7.06 -6.19 -7.85
N GLN A 237 7.73 -5.64 -6.83
CA GLN A 237 7.05 -5.05 -5.67
C GLN A 237 6.12 -3.90 -6.07
N LEU A 238 6.55 -3.03 -6.97
CA LEU A 238 5.73 -1.94 -7.49
C LEU A 238 4.50 -2.43 -8.26
N GLU A 239 4.57 -3.59 -8.93
CA GLU A 239 3.40 -4.21 -9.56
C GLU A 239 2.39 -4.65 -8.49
N HIS A 240 2.81 -5.29 -7.42
CA HIS A 240 1.95 -5.67 -6.29
C HIS A 240 1.35 -4.46 -5.57
N GLU A 241 2.11 -3.39 -5.42
CA GLU A 241 1.63 -2.14 -4.82
C GLU A 241 0.49 -1.50 -5.61
N ARG A 242 0.52 -1.59 -6.93
CA ARG A 242 -0.44 -0.92 -7.83
C ARG A 242 -1.79 -1.62 -7.90
N GLY A 243 -1.83 -2.95 -7.73
CA GLY A 243 -3.01 -3.79 -8.01
C GLY A 243 -4.02 -3.91 -6.87
N GLY A 244 -3.89 -3.16 -5.78
CA GLY A 244 -4.71 -3.34 -4.59
C GLY A 244 -6.09 -2.67 -4.64
N ILE A 245 -7.07 -3.28 -3.92
CA ILE A 245 -8.41 -2.71 -3.72
C ILE A 245 -8.37 -1.41 -2.90
N ASP A 246 -7.30 -1.17 -2.15
CA ASP A 246 -7.00 0.07 -1.45
C ASP A 246 -7.04 1.30 -2.36
N ARG A 247 -6.68 1.13 -3.62
CA ARG A 247 -6.70 2.22 -4.62
C ARG A 247 -8.11 2.62 -5.08
N LEU A 248 -9.13 1.86 -4.71
CA LEU A 248 -10.54 2.10 -5.05
C LEU A 248 -11.39 2.50 -3.85
N LEU A 249 -11.02 2.09 -2.64
CA LEU A 249 -11.89 2.17 -1.46
C LEU A 249 -11.40 3.15 -0.39
N SER A 250 -10.35 3.91 -0.65
CA SER A 250 -9.76 4.88 0.30
C SER A 250 -10.81 5.86 0.87
N ASN A 251 -11.69 6.38 0.03
CA ASN A 251 -12.76 7.31 0.42
C ASN A 251 -14.15 6.63 0.53
N ARG A 252 -14.23 5.29 0.55
CA ARG A 252 -15.53 4.60 0.62
C ARG A 252 -16.30 4.94 1.89
N ALA A 253 -15.62 5.01 3.02
CA ALA A 253 -16.23 5.40 4.30
C ALA A 253 -16.75 6.85 4.26
N LEU A 254 -15.99 7.79 3.71
CA LEU A 254 -16.39 9.19 3.53
C LEU A 254 -17.63 9.30 2.65
N TYR A 255 -17.64 8.60 1.51
CA TYR A 255 -18.75 8.58 0.59
C TYR A 255 -20.02 8.02 1.25
N ARG A 256 -19.92 6.85 1.90
CA ARG A 256 -21.04 6.21 2.60
C ARG A 256 -21.68 7.14 3.63
N ASP A 257 -20.86 7.83 4.42
CA ASP A 257 -21.34 8.70 5.50
C ASP A 257 -21.86 10.04 4.98
N THR A 258 -21.44 10.47 3.78
CA THR A 258 -21.89 11.72 3.15
C THR A 258 -23.16 11.50 2.29
N LEU A 259 -23.32 10.35 1.67
CA LEU A 259 -24.41 10.05 0.73
C LEU A 259 -25.82 10.34 1.28
N PRO A 260 -26.17 10.07 2.57
CA PRO A 260 -27.50 10.38 3.10
C PRO A 260 -27.84 11.89 3.10
N ARG A 261 -26.85 12.76 2.94
CA ARG A 261 -27.02 14.21 2.88
C ARG A 261 -27.23 14.72 1.45
N ALA A 262 -27.07 13.85 0.43
CA ALA A 262 -27.20 14.22 -0.95
C ALA A 262 -28.68 14.51 -1.32
N ASP A 263 -28.94 15.62 -1.98
CA ASP A 263 -30.27 15.93 -2.51
C ASP A 263 -30.58 15.06 -3.73
N MET A 264 -31.21 13.92 -3.49
CA MET A 264 -31.61 12.98 -4.53
C MET A 264 -32.78 13.47 -5.39
N SER A 265 -33.38 14.64 -5.09
CA SER A 265 -34.35 15.27 -5.97
C SER A 265 -33.70 15.99 -7.17
N ASP A 266 -32.44 16.45 -6.99
CA ASP A 266 -31.62 17.04 -8.06
C ASP A 266 -31.19 15.94 -9.06
N PRO A 267 -31.54 16.07 -10.36
CA PRO A 267 -31.15 15.09 -11.37
C PRO A 267 -29.63 15.03 -11.59
N LEU A 268 -28.87 16.10 -11.37
CA LEU A 268 -27.42 16.11 -11.52
C LEU A 268 -26.77 15.30 -10.40
N VAL A 269 -27.26 15.45 -9.16
CA VAL A 269 -26.79 14.67 -8.01
C VAL A 269 -27.08 13.18 -8.22
N ARG A 270 -28.30 12.82 -8.70
CA ARG A 270 -28.62 11.41 -9.00
C ARG A 270 -27.71 10.82 -10.06
N GLN A 271 -27.41 11.57 -11.13
CA GLN A 271 -26.50 11.09 -12.17
C GLN A 271 -25.09 10.89 -11.65
N GLU A 272 -24.59 11.81 -10.81
CA GLU A 272 -23.26 11.67 -10.22
C GLU A 272 -23.20 10.46 -9.28
N VAL A 273 -24.18 10.27 -8.41
CA VAL A 273 -24.28 9.07 -7.56
C VAL A 273 -24.31 7.79 -8.40
N ALA A 274 -25.11 7.74 -9.47
CA ALA A 274 -25.17 6.59 -10.36
C ALA A 274 -23.81 6.32 -11.05
N ALA A 275 -23.10 7.37 -11.43
CA ALA A 275 -21.75 7.26 -12.02
C ALA A 275 -20.73 6.75 -11.02
N LEU A 276 -20.75 7.26 -9.78
CA LEU A 276 -19.85 6.81 -8.71
C LEU A 276 -20.10 5.35 -8.35
N GLU A 277 -21.35 4.94 -8.13
CA GLU A 277 -21.71 3.55 -7.83
C GLU A 277 -21.36 2.60 -9.00
N SER A 278 -21.54 3.05 -10.23
CA SER A 278 -21.12 2.27 -11.41
C SER A 278 -19.60 2.08 -11.43
N PHE A 279 -18.84 3.13 -11.12
CA PHE A 279 -17.38 3.02 -11.12
C PHE A 279 -16.87 2.16 -9.97
N TYR A 280 -17.46 2.20 -8.77
CA TYR A 280 -17.11 1.27 -7.71
C TYR A 280 -17.23 -0.19 -8.16
N ARG A 281 -18.31 -0.53 -8.89
CA ARG A 281 -18.49 -1.88 -9.47
C ARG A 281 -17.45 -2.19 -10.54
N ILE A 282 -17.22 -1.28 -11.47
CA ILE A 282 -16.23 -1.45 -12.54
C ILE A 282 -14.82 -1.58 -11.95
N GLY A 283 -14.43 -0.68 -11.04
CA GLY A 283 -13.14 -0.70 -10.37
C GLY A 283 -12.91 -2.00 -9.59
N ARG A 284 -13.94 -2.48 -8.88
CA ARG A 284 -13.89 -3.78 -8.20
C ARG A 284 -13.62 -4.93 -9.18
N LEU A 285 -14.29 -4.94 -10.33
CA LEU A 285 -14.06 -5.96 -11.36
C LEU A 285 -12.67 -5.86 -11.99
N LEU A 286 -12.14 -4.64 -12.16
CA LEU A 286 -10.75 -4.44 -12.62
C LEU A 286 -9.75 -5.08 -11.64
N VAL A 287 -9.89 -4.79 -10.35
CA VAL A 287 -9.00 -5.36 -9.31
C VAL A 287 -9.19 -6.87 -9.21
N LEU A 288 -10.42 -7.37 -9.20
CA LEU A 288 -10.69 -8.82 -9.18
C LEU A 288 -10.06 -9.56 -10.36
N ARG A 289 -10.13 -8.99 -11.55
CA ARG A 289 -9.50 -9.57 -12.74
C ARG A 289 -8.00 -9.77 -12.56
N GLU A 290 -7.35 -8.83 -11.89
CA GLU A 290 -5.91 -8.91 -11.57
C GLU A 290 -5.65 -9.96 -10.50
N VAL A 291 -6.40 -9.91 -9.39
CA VAL A 291 -6.29 -10.87 -8.27
C VAL A 291 -6.48 -12.31 -8.72
N LEU A 292 -7.38 -12.54 -9.68
CA LEU A 292 -7.65 -13.87 -10.24
C LEU A 292 -6.68 -14.28 -11.37
N GLY A 293 -5.63 -13.49 -11.63
CA GLY A 293 -4.66 -13.78 -12.69
C GLY A 293 -5.21 -13.72 -14.11
N GLN A 294 -6.34 -13.03 -14.31
CA GLN A 294 -7.03 -12.89 -15.60
C GLN A 294 -6.69 -11.59 -16.33
N ALA A 295 -5.85 -10.76 -15.74
CA ALA A 295 -5.42 -9.50 -16.32
C ALA A 295 -4.13 -9.68 -17.16
N PRO A 296 -3.97 -8.94 -18.27
CA PRO A 296 -2.71 -8.91 -19.00
C PRO A 296 -1.60 -8.27 -18.15
N LYS A 297 -0.34 -8.58 -18.46
CA LYS A 297 0.82 -8.01 -17.78
C LYS A 297 0.79 -6.48 -17.84
N GLY A 298 1.06 -5.83 -16.71
CA GLY A 298 1.05 -4.37 -16.57
C GLY A 298 -0.34 -3.74 -16.39
N PHE A 299 -1.39 -4.55 -16.30
CA PHE A 299 -2.76 -4.08 -16.12
C PHE A 299 -2.96 -3.29 -14.81
N SER A 300 -2.19 -3.60 -13.75
CA SER A 300 -2.15 -2.88 -12.48
C SER A 300 -1.95 -1.36 -12.67
N ALA A 301 -1.14 -0.96 -13.65
CA ALA A 301 -0.94 0.46 -13.96
C ALA A 301 -2.22 1.15 -14.44
N ALA A 302 -3.02 0.47 -15.29
CA ALA A 302 -4.30 1.00 -15.78
C ALA A 302 -5.35 1.04 -14.66
N ALA A 303 -5.48 -0.05 -13.91
CA ALA A 303 -6.40 -0.15 -12.77
C ALA A 303 -6.10 0.94 -11.73
N LYS A 304 -4.83 1.09 -11.31
CA LYS A 304 -4.41 2.12 -10.36
C LYS A 304 -4.70 3.53 -10.87
N ALA A 305 -4.35 3.86 -12.11
CA ALA A 305 -4.57 5.18 -12.66
C ALA A 305 -6.06 5.55 -12.72
N ALA A 306 -6.94 4.59 -13.05
CA ALA A 306 -8.37 4.77 -13.07
C ALA A 306 -8.96 4.93 -11.66
N CYS A 307 -8.64 4.01 -10.75
CA CYS A 307 -9.17 4.01 -9.38
C CYS A 307 -8.74 5.25 -8.59
N THR A 308 -7.47 5.66 -8.67
CA THR A 308 -6.98 6.82 -7.92
C THR A 308 -7.51 8.17 -8.45
N SER A 309 -7.77 8.28 -9.75
CA SER A 309 -8.50 9.45 -10.29
C SER A 309 -9.96 9.46 -9.83
N PHE A 310 -10.56 8.29 -9.67
CA PHE A 310 -11.89 8.15 -9.13
C PHE A 310 -11.97 8.57 -7.66
N GLU A 311 -10.97 8.24 -6.82
CA GLU A 311 -10.93 8.66 -5.42
C GLU A 311 -10.94 10.18 -5.26
N GLN A 312 -10.26 10.93 -6.13
CA GLN A 312 -10.34 12.39 -6.14
C GLN A 312 -11.75 12.88 -6.48
N ARG A 313 -12.43 12.21 -7.43
CA ARG A 313 -13.81 12.53 -7.80
C ARG A 313 -14.78 12.29 -6.64
N VAL A 314 -14.59 11.21 -5.89
CA VAL A 314 -15.39 10.88 -4.69
C VAL A 314 -15.25 11.99 -3.64
N ALA A 315 -14.03 12.40 -3.31
CA ALA A 315 -13.79 13.49 -2.36
C ALA A 315 -14.43 14.81 -2.83
N GLY A 316 -14.33 15.12 -4.13
CA GLY A 316 -14.99 16.29 -4.75
C GLY A 316 -16.51 16.23 -4.65
N PHE A 317 -17.12 15.08 -4.91
CA PHE A 317 -18.57 14.88 -4.74
C PHE A 317 -19.00 15.10 -3.29
N CYS A 318 -18.28 14.52 -2.33
CA CYS A 318 -18.57 14.73 -0.91
C CYS A 318 -18.52 16.22 -0.54
N ALA A 319 -17.55 16.96 -1.07
CA ALA A 319 -17.45 18.41 -0.85
C ALA A 319 -18.64 19.17 -1.45
N GLN A 320 -19.13 18.79 -2.63
CA GLN A 320 -20.32 19.38 -3.23
C GLN A 320 -21.58 19.11 -2.40
N VAL A 321 -21.75 17.88 -1.90
CA VAL A 321 -22.90 17.50 -1.07
C VAL A 321 -22.98 18.30 0.23
N VAL A 322 -21.85 18.47 0.92
CA VAL A 322 -21.85 19.24 2.18
C VAL A 322 -21.82 20.76 1.96
N GLY A 323 -21.53 21.22 0.76
CA GLY A 323 -21.54 22.64 0.38
C GLY A 323 -20.52 23.46 1.18
N PRO A 324 -20.94 24.63 1.75
CA PRO A 324 -20.02 25.52 2.46
C PRO A 324 -19.28 24.89 3.65
N GLU A 325 -19.81 23.81 4.25
CA GLU A 325 -19.12 23.09 5.32
C GLU A 325 -17.77 22.50 4.86
N ALA A 326 -17.60 22.23 3.56
CA ALA A 326 -16.33 21.76 3.02
C ALA A 326 -15.18 22.77 3.18
N MET A 327 -15.51 24.05 3.46
CA MET A 327 -14.51 25.09 3.75
C MET A 327 -14.04 25.07 5.22
N LEU A 328 -14.73 24.34 6.08
CA LEU A 328 -14.36 24.15 7.48
C LEU A 328 -13.47 22.91 7.60
N TRP A 329 -12.62 22.88 8.65
CA TRP A 329 -11.78 21.72 8.91
C TRP A 329 -12.61 20.54 9.43
N ASN A 330 -12.87 19.55 8.58
CA ASN A 330 -13.65 18.36 8.87
C ASN A 330 -13.18 17.18 7.98
N ARG A 331 -13.84 16.02 8.10
CA ARG A 331 -13.48 14.82 7.32
C ARG A 331 -13.51 15.07 5.79
N VAL A 332 -14.50 15.82 5.30
CA VAL A 332 -14.63 16.09 3.86
C VAL A 332 -13.50 16.97 3.35
N SER A 333 -13.21 18.09 4.03
CA SER A 333 -12.08 18.97 3.65
C SER A 333 -10.74 18.23 3.72
N ARG A 334 -10.55 17.35 4.69
CA ARG A 334 -9.36 16.49 4.77
C ARG A 334 -9.27 15.53 3.58
N GLY A 335 -10.37 14.88 3.20
CA GLY A 335 -10.42 14.01 2.02
C GLY A 335 -10.06 14.76 0.73
N VAL A 336 -10.53 16.01 0.58
CA VAL A 336 -10.15 16.88 -0.54
C VAL A 336 -8.66 17.24 -0.51
N CYS A 337 -8.12 17.59 0.66
CA CYS A 337 -6.69 17.92 0.82
C CYS A 337 -5.78 16.70 0.56
N TYR A 338 -6.21 15.50 0.93
CA TYR A 338 -5.45 14.28 0.69
C TYR A 338 -5.59 13.76 -0.75
N GLY A 339 -6.68 14.06 -1.42
CA GLY A 339 -7.01 13.58 -2.76
C GLY A 339 -5.87 13.61 -3.79
N PRO A 340 -5.04 14.68 -3.89
CA PRO A 340 -3.90 14.72 -4.80
C PRO A 340 -2.89 13.59 -4.57
N ALA A 341 -2.70 13.13 -3.33
CA ALA A 341 -1.75 12.08 -2.99
C ALA A 341 -2.06 10.75 -3.70
N TYR A 342 -3.34 10.41 -3.91
CA TYR A 342 -3.73 9.16 -4.59
C TYR A 342 -3.14 9.03 -6.00
N THR A 343 -3.07 10.14 -6.75
CA THR A 343 -2.55 10.14 -8.11
C THR A 343 -1.03 10.27 -8.18
N ILE A 344 -0.36 10.48 -7.04
CA ILE A 344 1.08 10.65 -6.92
C ILE A 344 1.75 9.40 -6.35
N MET A 345 1.28 8.88 -5.20
CA MET A 345 1.88 7.73 -4.52
C MET A 345 1.74 6.43 -5.33
N GLY A 346 2.65 5.49 -5.14
CA GLY A 346 2.63 4.20 -5.84
C GLY A 346 2.88 4.30 -7.35
N GLY A 347 3.63 5.32 -7.77
CA GLY A 347 3.82 5.72 -9.16
C GLY A 347 2.77 6.71 -9.62
N THR A 348 3.20 7.88 -10.10
CA THR A 348 2.28 8.92 -10.55
C THR A 348 1.40 8.43 -11.71
N ASN A 349 0.16 8.90 -11.76
CA ASN A 349 -0.77 8.53 -12.85
C ASN A 349 -0.19 8.87 -14.23
N ASN A 350 0.65 9.90 -14.35
CA ASN A 350 1.32 10.24 -15.61
C ASN A 350 2.32 9.17 -16.02
N VAL A 351 3.18 8.71 -15.09
CA VAL A 351 4.12 7.60 -15.35
C VAL A 351 3.36 6.30 -15.67
N LEU A 352 2.26 6.03 -14.97
CA LEU A 352 1.44 4.84 -15.22
C LEU A 352 0.78 4.89 -16.59
N LYS A 353 0.29 6.05 -17.03
CA LYS A 353 -0.27 6.22 -18.38
C LYS A 353 0.79 6.00 -19.46
N ASN A 354 2.04 6.44 -19.24
CA ASN A 354 3.15 6.13 -20.13
C ASN A 354 3.42 4.62 -20.19
N ILE A 355 3.43 3.93 -19.03
CA ILE A 355 3.58 2.47 -19.00
C ILE A 355 2.45 1.78 -19.80
N VAL A 356 1.21 2.22 -19.63
CA VAL A 356 0.06 1.69 -20.40
C VAL A 356 0.25 1.99 -21.88
N GLY A 357 0.56 3.22 -22.26
CA GLY A 357 0.75 3.62 -23.66
C GLY A 357 1.87 2.83 -24.33
N GLU A 358 3.07 2.84 -23.73
CA GLU A 358 4.26 2.27 -24.34
C GLU A 358 4.28 0.72 -24.28
N ARG A 359 3.98 0.14 -23.09
CA ARG A 359 4.22 -1.28 -22.85
C ARG A 359 3.01 -2.16 -23.09
N ILE A 360 1.79 -1.62 -22.98
CA ILE A 360 0.54 -2.39 -23.17
C ILE A 360 -0.02 -2.12 -24.56
N LEU A 361 -0.11 -0.86 -24.96
CA LEU A 361 -0.70 -0.45 -26.25
C LEU A 361 0.32 -0.35 -27.39
N GLY A 362 1.63 -0.41 -27.11
CA GLY A 362 2.68 -0.31 -28.12
C GLY A 362 2.75 1.04 -28.82
N LEU A 363 2.28 2.12 -28.17
CA LEU A 363 2.35 3.46 -28.72
C LEU A 363 3.80 3.98 -28.73
N PRO A 364 4.18 4.85 -29.65
CA PRO A 364 5.50 5.46 -29.68
C PRO A 364 5.74 6.32 -28.44
N ARG A 365 7.02 6.39 -28.04
CA ARG A 365 7.50 7.26 -26.94
C ARG A 365 7.45 8.74 -27.32
#